data_2f8d7f2742e4119c95b82010e42d34c8
#
_entry.id   2f8d7f2742e4119c95b82010e42d34c8
#
_cell.length_a   1.000
_cell.length_b   1.000
_cell.length_c   1.000
_cell.angle_alpha   90.00
_cell.angle_beta   90.00
_cell.angle_gamma   90.00
#
_symmetry.space_group_name_H-M   'P 1'
#
loop_
_entity.id
_entity.type
_entity.pdbx_description
1 polymer ?
#
loop_
_entity_poly.entity_id
_entity_poly.type
_entity_poly.pdbx_seq_one_letter_code
_entity_poly.pdbx_strand_id
1 'polypeptide(L)'
;MPNLIDIVQSLQNLMADFMVSLIPLLRNLVVIAIMLRASYWLLLGRKKDLGSERKFQRQIIMVILVIIALLALIFSLPVSESARNQLLGLFGLIISGIFAFSSTNIVKNFMSGVLLRITRPFKTGDFIRVGDHFGRVSQRGLFDTEIQSVKREFISLPNSYLVTNPITAINKSGTIVSMQLSLGYDVNHATIEPLLIKAAEKCGLKEPFTHILELGDFSITYRVSGLLEDVKWFVSAQSDLCRSVLDTLHIAGVEIVSPTFMNQRRISQDDQVIPPVQQWHKSRSRDQNDNDKAERIVFDKAEEAARIEGEIEVLKSRIESQEELLKTADGHEKDKLVKQLETVKNRLKELEQDR
;
A
#
# COMPACT_ATOMS: atom_id res chain seq x y z
N MET A 1 40.94 -26.21 -67.27
CA MET A 1 41.14 -26.54 -65.88
C MET A 1 42.04 -25.47 -65.31
N PRO A 2 41.66 -24.73 -64.26
CA PRO A 2 42.54 -23.75 -63.70
C PRO A 2 43.80 -24.44 -63.15
N ASN A 3 44.96 -23.83 -63.45
CA ASN A 3 46.26 -24.36 -63.01
C ASN A 3 46.32 -24.38 -61.47
N LEU A 4 46.98 -25.38 -60.90
CA LEU A 4 47.14 -25.57 -59.44
C LEU A 4 47.73 -24.28 -58.79
N ILE A 5 48.60 -23.58 -59.55
CA ILE A 5 49.24 -22.35 -59.17
C ILE A 5 48.20 -21.20 -59.00
N ASP A 6 47.24 -21.11 -59.90
CA ASP A 6 46.18 -20.07 -59.84
C ASP A 6 45.25 -20.27 -58.64
N ILE A 7 44.98 -21.55 -58.32
CA ILE A 7 44.18 -21.90 -57.12
C ILE A 7 44.92 -21.53 -55.81
N VAL A 8 46.22 -21.87 -55.74
CA VAL A 8 47.03 -21.51 -54.56
C VAL A 8 47.19 -20.02 -54.40
N GLN A 9 47.34 -19.30 -55.49
CA GLN A 9 47.47 -17.83 -55.48
C GLN A 9 46.14 -17.14 -55.11
N SER A 10 45.02 -17.65 -55.56
CA SER A 10 43.69 -17.20 -55.18
C SER A 10 43.36 -17.45 -53.66
N LEU A 11 43.78 -18.62 -53.14
CA LEU A 11 43.68 -18.93 -51.71
C LEU A 11 44.56 -18.01 -50.85
N GLN A 12 45.80 -17.74 -51.28
CA GLN A 12 46.70 -16.81 -50.56
C GLN A 12 46.15 -15.40 -50.54
N ASN A 13 45.61 -14.93 -51.65
CA ASN A 13 44.98 -13.61 -51.72
C ASN A 13 43.72 -13.52 -50.82
N LEU A 14 42.87 -14.57 -50.86
CA LEU A 14 41.69 -14.62 -50.01
C LEU A 14 42.05 -14.67 -48.51
N MET A 15 43.11 -15.39 -48.15
CA MET A 15 43.61 -15.38 -46.75
C MET A 15 44.20 -14.03 -46.34
N ALA A 16 44.94 -13.39 -47.25
CA ALA A 16 45.52 -12.05 -47.01
C ALA A 16 44.42 -11.00 -46.82
N ASP A 17 43.41 -11.00 -47.72
CA ASP A 17 42.24 -10.10 -47.62
C ASP A 17 41.43 -10.32 -46.36
N PHE A 18 41.23 -11.56 -45.95
CA PHE A 18 40.58 -11.90 -44.71
C PHE A 18 41.38 -11.43 -43.47
N MET A 19 42.71 -11.64 -43.49
CA MET A 19 43.59 -11.14 -42.40
C MET A 19 43.55 -9.61 -42.32
N VAL A 20 43.60 -8.91 -43.46
CA VAL A 20 43.52 -7.42 -43.49
C VAL A 20 42.14 -6.96 -43.00
N SER A 21 41.07 -7.65 -43.31
CA SER A 21 39.73 -7.29 -42.85
C SER A 21 39.50 -7.54 -41.35
N LEU A 22 40.30 -8.41 -40.69
CA LEU A 22 40.30 -8.63 -39.23
C LEU A 22 41.01 -7.53 -38.44
N ILE A 23 41.95 -6.80 -39.04
CA ILE A 23 42.71 -5.75 -38.36
C ILE A 23 41.79 -4.65 -37.74
N PRO A 24 40.79 -4.09 -38.46
CA PRO A 24 39.86 -3.13 -37.86
C PRO A 24 39.05 -3.70 -36.69
N LEU A 25 38.62 -4.98 -36.79
CA LEU A 25 37.89 -5.67 -35.72
C LEU A 25 38.76 -5.78 -34.46
N LEU A 26 40.00 -6.28 -34.58
CA LEU A 26 40.93 -6.42 -33.45
C LEU A 26 41.24 -5.07 -32.81
N ARG A 27 41.53 -4.06 -33.64
CA ARG A 27 41.76 -2.69 -33.16
C ARG A 27 40.57 -2.18 -32.36
N ASN A 28 39.34 -2.28 -32.91
CA ASN A 28 38.14 -1.78 -32.24
C ASN A 28 37.81 -2.58 -30.97
N LEU A 29 38.03 -3.89 -30.95
CA LEU A 29 37.88 -4.71 -29.77
C LEU A 29 38.84 -4.28 -28.63
N VAL A 30 40.10 -3.99 -28.97
CA VAL A 30 41.09 -3.45 -28.01
C VAL A 30 40.65 -2.09 -27.50
N VAL A 31 40.23 -1.18 -28.39
CA VAL A 31 39.73 0.15 -28.00
C VAL A 31 38.51 0.04 -27.08
N ILE A 32 37.54 -0.79 -27.42
CA ILE A 32 36.36 -1.03 -26.61
C ILE A 32 36.73 -1.60 -25.22
N ALA A 33 37.64 -2.58 -25.20
CA ALA A 33 38.11 -3.18 -23.93
C ALA A 33 38.81 -2.14 -23.05
N ILE A 34 39.66 -1.28 -23.63
CA ILE A 34 40.32 -0.19 -22.92
C ILE A 34 39.30 0.82 -22.40
N MET A 35 38.35 1.24 -23.24
CA MET A 35 37.28 2.17 -22.85
C MET A 35 36.42 1.61 -21.70
N LEU A 36 35.98 0.37 -21.80
CA LEU A 36 35.20 -0.28 -20.73
C LEU A 36 36.01 -0.40 -19.44
N ARG A 37 37.29 -0.77 -19.53
CA ARG A 37 38.17 -0.86 -18.36
C ARG A 37 38.44 0.51 -17.73
N ALA A 38 38.66 1.53 -18.55
CA ALA A 38 38.83 2.90 -18.08
C ALA A 38 37.55 3.45 -17.44
N SER A 39 36.40 3.20 -18.05
CA SER A 39 35.09 3.57 -17.50
C SER A 39 34.82 2.84 -16.19
N TYR A 40 35.10 1.55 -16.10
CA TYR A 40 35.02 0.78 -14.86
C TYR A 40 35.90 1.37 -13.76
N TRP A 41 37.15 1.65 -14.06
CA TRP A 41 38.08 2.23 -13.10
C TRP A 41 37.67 3.64 -12.66
N LEU A 42 37.17 4.47 -13.58
CA LEU A 42 36.75 5.83 -13.30
C LEU A 42 35.41 5.88 -12.50
N LEU A 43 34.45 5.03 -12.86
CA LEU A 43 33.11 5.03 -12.29
C LEU A 43 33.03 4.23 -10.99
N LEU A 44 33.64 3.04 -10.94
CA LEU A 44 33.52 2.13 -9.79
C LEU A 44 34.83 2.02 -8.96
N GLY A 45 36.02 2.15 -9.60
CA GLY A 45 37.29 1.83 -8.97
C GLY A 45 37.86 2.90 -8.03
N ARG A 46 37.49 4.17 -8.19
CA ARG A 46 38.19 5.31 -7.56
C ARG A 46 37.63 5.76 -6.21
N LYS A 47 36.45 5.31 -5.79
CA LYS A 47 35.84 5.72 -4.50
C LYS A 47 35.06 4.56 -3.86
N LYS A 48 35.67 3.92 -2.85
CA LYS A 48 35.07 2.85 -2.05
C LYS A 48 33.93 3.30 -1.14
N ASP A 49 33.81 4.61 -0.82
CA ASP A 49 32.92 5.17 0.20
C ASP A 49 31.74 5.98 -0.33
N LEU A 50 31.27 5.67 -1.54
CA LEU A 50 30.07 6.33 -2.07
C LEU A 50 28.82 5.62 -1.56
N GLY A 51 27.87 6.39 -1.01
CA GLY A 51 26.57 5.87 -0.60
C GLY A 51 25.89 5.02 -1.68
N SER A 52 25.04 4.10 -1.28
CA SER A 52 24.39 3.07 -2.12
C SER A 52 23.75 3.64 -3.40
N GLU A 53 23.12 4.81 -3.34
CA GLU A 53 22.43 5.43 -4.47
C GLU A 53 23.37 5.86 -5.61
N ARG A 54 24.52 6.45 -5.27
CA ARG A 54 25.50 6.87 -6.30
C ARG A 54 26.19 5.69 -6.97
N LYS A 55 26.32 4.56 -6.26
CA LYS A 55 26.82 3.31 -6.86
C LYS A 55 25.84 2.77 -7.89
N PHE A 56 24.55 2.80 -7.59
CA PHE A 56 23.49 2.34 -8.50
C PHE A 56 23.47 3.13 -9.82
N GLN A 57 23.50 4.47 -9.75
CA GLN A 57 23.54 5.32 -10.96
C GLN A 57 24.74 5.00 -11.86
N ARG A 58 25.91 4.75 -11.27
CA ARG A 58 27.13 4.38 -12.01
C ARG A 58 27.05 3.00 -12.64
N GLN A 59 26.40 2.06 -11.97
CA GLN A 59 26.14 0.73 -12.53
C GLN A 59 25.23 0.80 -13.75
N ILE A 60 24.18 1.64 -13.72
CA ILE A 60 23.31 1.88 -14.89
C ILE A 60 24.11 2.45 -16.07
N ILE A 61 24.94 3.47 -15.81
CA ILE A 61 25.80 4.04 -16.86
C ILE A 61 26.72 2.97 -17.45
N MET A 62 27.28 2.09 -16.62
CA MET A 62 28.14 1.01 -17.09
C MET A 62 27.38 0.01 -17.97
N VAL A 63 26.14 -0.36 -17.62
CA VAL A 63 25.29 -1.23 -18.44
C VAL A 63 25.01 -0.59 -19.80
N ILE A 64 24.69 0.71 -19.84
CA ILE A 64 24.46 1.44 -21.09
C ILE A 64 25.72 1.45 -21.94
N LEU A 65 26.92 1.68 -21.34
CA LEU A 65 28.19 1.64 -22.05
C LEU A 65 28.48 0.25 -22.64
N VAL A 66 28.14 -0.83 -21.91
CA VAL A 66 28.27 -2.21 -22.43
C VAL A 66 27.36 -2.44 -23.63
N ILE A 67 26.12 -1.96 -23.61
CA ILE A 67 25.19 -2.07 -24.74
C ILE A 67 25.72 -1.31 -25.96
N ILE A 68 26.22 -0.08 -25.77
CA ILE A 68 26.86 0.71 -26.83
C ILE A 68 28.09 0.00 -27.38
N ALA A 69 28.90 -0.58 -26.52
CA ALA A 69 30.09 -1.34 -26.91
C ALA A 69 29.75 -2.58 -27.76
N LEU A 70 28.68 -3.29 -27.41
CA LEU A 70 28.18 -4.41 -28.21
C LEU A 70 27.70 -3.98 -29.60
N LEU A 71 26.97 -2.86 -29.68
CA LEU A 71 26.57 -2.25 -30.95
C LEU A 71 27.80 -1.87 -31.79
N ALA A 72 28.77 -1.18 -31.20
CA ALA A 72 30.00 -0.79 -31.88
C ALA A 72 30.81 -1.99 -32.39
N LEU A 73 30.77 -3.12 -31.62
CA LEU A 73 31.39 -4.38 -32.05
C LEU A 73 30.68 -4.96 -33.28
N ILE A 74 29.35 -4.95 -33.36
CA ILE A 74 28.60 -5.43 -34.53
C ILE A 74 28.95 -4.59 -35.79
N PHE A 75 29.07 -3.27 -35.63
CA PHE A 75 29.50 -2.39 -36.75
C PHE A 75 30.93 -2.66 -37.20
N SER A 76 31.78 -3.17 -36.34
CA SER A 76 33.19 -3.50 -36.62
C SER A 76 33.41 -4.84 -37.30
N LEU A 77 32.38 -5.69 -37.34
CA LEU A 77 32.48 -7.02 -37.93
C LEU A 77 32.74 -6.93 -39.46
N PRO A 78 33.71 -7.72 -40.00
CA PRO A 78 33.99 -7.78 -41.41
C PRO A 78 32.96 -8.71 -42.12
N VAL A 79 31.69 -8.34 -42.11
CA VAL A 79 30.57 -9.09 -42.67
C VAL A 79 29.85 -8.22 -43.72
N SER A 80 29.11 -8.85 -44.64
CA SER A 80 28.27 -8.15 -45.60
C SER A 80 27.25 -7.23 -44.92
N GLU A 81 26.80 -6.19 -45.59
CA GLU A 81 25.77 -5.26 -45.07
C GLU A 81 24.49 -6.00 -44.69
N SER A 82 24.08 -6.99 -45.50
CA SER A 82 22.92 -7.83 -45.23
C SER A 82 23.09 -8.61 -43.90
N ALA A 83 24.24 -9.25 -43.70
CA ALA A 83 24.52 -9.99 -42.44
C ALA A 83 24.61 -9.05 -41.23
N ARG A 84 25.18 -7.83 -41.38
CA ARG A 84 25.22 -6.83 -40.34
C ARG A 84 23.84 -6.36 -39.95
N ASN A 85 22.95 -6.12 -40.90
CA ASN A 85 21.59 -5.71 -40.65
C ASN A 85 20.78 -6.82 -39.95
N GLN A 86 21.03 -8.10 -40.29
CA GLN A 86 20.44 -9.25 -39.59
C GLN A 86 20.92 -9.33 -38.12
N LEU A 87 22.22 -9.15 -37.89
CA LEU A 87 22.78 -9.12 -36.52
C LEU A 87 22.22 -7.96 -35.68
N LEU A 88 22.10 -6.78 -36.26
CA LEU A 88 21.46 -5.63 -35.60
C LEU A 88 19.99 -5.89 -35.31
N GLY A 89 19.26 -6.50 -36.25
CA GLY A 89 17.88 -6.92 -36.05
C GLY A 89 17.72 -7.94 -34.92
N LEU A 90 18.58 -8.97 -34.90
CA LEU A 90 18.62 -9.96 -33.84
C LEU A 90 18.98 -9.34 -32.49
N PHE A 91 19.98 -8.47 -32.45
CA PHE A 91 20.35 -7.74 -31.24
C PHE A 91 19.20 -6.88 -30.71
N GLY A 92 18.53 -6.14 -31.60
CA GLY A 92 17.33 -5.36 -31.25
C GLY A 92 16.21 -6.21 -30.72
N LEU A 93 15.96 -7.40 -31.33
CA LEU A 93 14.96 -8.35 -30.88
C LEU A 93 15.27 -8.88 -29.46
N ILE A 94 16.53 -9.25 -29.19
CA ILE A 94 16.96 -9.73 -27.87
C ILE A 94 16.78 -8.64 -26.82
N ILE A 95 17.26 -7.43 -27.08
CA ILE A 95 17.13 -6.30 -26.16
C ILE A 95 15.64 -5.98 -25.91
N SER A 96 14.83 -5.91 -26.94
CA SER A 96 13.38 -5.69 -26.83
C SER A 96 12.71 -6.79 -26.01
N GLY A 97 13.09 -8.04 -26.23
CA GLY A 97 12.59 -9.18 -25.44
C GLY A 97 12.94 -9.07 -23.96
N ILE A 98 14.19 -8.73 -23.63
CA ILE A 98 14.63 -8.51 -22.25
C ILE A 98 13.78 -7.41 -21.59
N PHE A 99 13.60 -6.26 -22.26
CA PHE A 99 12.76 -5.19 -21.75
C PHE A 99 11.29 -5.59 -21.62
N ALA A 100 10.72 -6.28 -22.59
CA ALA A 100 9.33 -6.72 -22.55
C ALA A 100 9.05 -7.65 -21.35
N PHE A 101 9.91 -8.63 -21.12
CA PHE A 101 9.75 -9.56 -19.99
C PHE A 101 10.08 -8.89 -18.64
N SER A 102 11.11 -8.05 -18.58
CA SER A 102 11.54 -7.37 -17.35
C SER A 102 10.53 -6.32 -16.88
N SER A 103 9.85 -5.63 -17.78
CA SER A 103 8.91 -4.55 -17.44
C SER A 103 7.52 -5.03 -17.04
N THR A 104 7.21 -6.34 -17.18
CA THR A 104 5.87 -6.88 -16.93
C THR A 104 5.31 -6.51 -15.54
N ASN A 105 6.12 -6.63 -14.49
CA ASN A 105 5.68 -6.30 -13.13
C ASN A 105 5.45 -4.80 -12.92
N ILE A 106 6.25 -3.96 -13.56
CA ILE A 106 6.12 -2.49 -13.49
C ILE A 106 4.82 -2.08 -14.19
N VAL A 107 4.60 -2.57 -15.41
CA VAL A 107 3.38 -2.29 -16.19
C VAL A 107 2.14 -2.83 -15.47
N LYS A 108 2.21 -4.04 -14.91
CA LYS A 108 1.11 -4.63 -14.14
C LYS A 108 0.74 -3.75 -12.93
N ASN A 109 1.70 -3.29 -12.15
CA ASN A 109 1.44 -2.43 -11.00
C ASN A 109 0.90 -1.06 -11.41
N PHE A 110 1.43 -0.47 -12.48
CA PHE A 110 0.94 0.77 -13.05
C PHE A 110 -0.52 0.66 -13.49
N MET A 111 -0.84 -0.35 -14.30
CA MET A 111 -2.22 -0.57 -14.78
C MET A 111 -3.18 -0.87 -13.63
N SER A 112 -2.74 -1.63 -12.63
CA SER A 112 -3.51 -1.85 -11.41
C SER A 112 -3.75 -0.57 -10.63
N GLY A 113 -2.75 0.32 -10.54
CA GLY A 113 -2.91 1.63 -9.90
C GLY A 113 -3.94 2.51 -10.62
N VAL A 114 -3.93 2.52 -11.95
CA VAL A 114 -4.95 3.20 -12.77
C VAL A 114 -6.35 2.60 -12.51
N LEU A 115 -6.47 1.28 -12.51
CA LEU A 115 -7.73 0.58 -12.25
C LEU A 115 -8.29 0.93 -10.86
N LEU A 116 -7.46 0.90 -9.81
CA LEU A 116 -7.87 1.27 -8.46
C LEU A 116 -8.32 2.73 -8.35
N ARG A 117 -7.78 3.64 -9.17
CA ARG A 117 -8.21 5.03 -9.23
C ARG A 117 -9.56 5.21 -9.93
N ILE A 118 -9.85 4.40 -10.94
CA ILE A 118 -11.13 4.41 -11.67
C ILE A 118 -12.23 3.77 -10.82
N THR A 119 -12.00 2.56 -10.30
CA THR A 119 -13.01 1.79 -9.55
C THR A 119 -13.24 2.30 -8.13
N ARG A 120 -12.24 2.95 -7.53
CA ARG A 120 -12.25 3.54 -6.19
C ARG A 120 -12.83 2.62 -5.10
N PRO A 121 -12.31 1.39 -4.94
CA PRO A 121 -12.81 0.46 -3.93
C PRO A 121 -12.58 0.96 -2.50
N PHE A 122 -11.60 1.85 -2.29
CA PHE A 122 -11.30 2.55 -1.05
C PHE A 122 -10.69 3.92 -1.34
N LYS A 123 -10.69 4.80 -0.34
CA LYS A 123 -10.07 6.13 -0.36
C LYS A 123 -8.91 6.20 0.63
N THR A 124 -8.07 7.24 0.50
CA THR A 124 -7.08 7.57 1.53
C THR A 124 -7.79 7.87 2.86
N GLY A 125 -7.27 7.31 3.94
CA GLY A 125 -7.88 7.38 5.26
C GLY A 125 -8.89 6.30 5.58
N ASP A 126 -9.31 5.47 4.63
CA ASP A 126 -10.14 4.28 4.90
C ASP A 126 -9.29 3.17 5.53
N PHE A 127 -9.91 2.34 6.37
CA PHE A 127 -9.29 1.11 6.82
C PHE A 127 -9.51 0.01 5.78
N ILE A 128 -8.44 -0.68 5.43
CA ILE A 128 -8.52 -1.83 4.53
C ILE A 128 -7.87 -3.06 5.14
N ARG A 129 -8.41 -4.21 4.75
CA ARG A 129 -7.81 -5.52 5.01
C ARG A 129 -7.64 -6.25 3.69
N VAL A 130 -6.41 -6.71 3.44
CA VAL A 130 -6.05 -7.47 2.23
C VAL A 130 -5.11 -8.60 2.64
N GLY A 131 -5.58 -9.83 2.55
CA GLY A 131 -4.89 -10.98 3.15
C GLY A 131 -4.71 -10.78 4.65
N ASP A 132 -3.47 -10.92 5.13
CA ASP A 132 -3.12 -10.74 6.56
C ASP A 132 -2.81 -9.27 6.93
N HIS A 133 -2.84 -8.37 5.95
CA HIS A 133 -2.51 -6.97 6.18
C HIS A 133 -3.76 -6.17 6.52
N PHE A 134 -3.73 -5.50 7.67
CA PHE A 134 -4.77 -4.58 8.12
C PHE A 134 -4.14 -3.24 8.49
N GLY A 135 -4.73 -2.16 8.00
CA GLY A 135 -4.26 -0.82 8.31
C GLY A 135 -5.10 0.27 7.65
N ARG A 136 -4.74 1.51 7.94
CA ARG A 136 -5.37 2.70 7.39
C ARG A 136 -4.56 3.20 6.19
N VAL A 137 -5.21 3.46 5.07
CA VAL A 137 -4.55 3.94 3.85
C VAL A 137 -3.93 5.31 4.09
N SER A 138 -2.60 5.40 3.99
CA SER A 138 -1.83 6.64 4.12
C SER A 138 -1.61 7.30 2.76
N GLN A 139 -1.24 6.50 1.76
CA GLN A 139 -0.93 7.01 0.43
C GLN A 139 -1.36 6.03 -0.66
N ARG A 140 -1.81 6.57 -1.79
CA ARG A 140 -2.14 5.81 -3.00
C ARG A 140 -1.17 6.18 -4.11
N GLY A 141 -0.07 5.45 -4.20
CA GLY A 141 0.96 5.64 -5.22
C GLY A 141 0.54 5.16 -6.60
N LEU A 142 1.43 5.34 -7.57
CA LEU A 142 1.23 4.89 -8.95
C LEU A 142 1.43 3.39 -9.10
N PHE A 143 2.40 2.83 -8.36
CA PHE A 143 2.80 1.42 -8.41
C PHE A 143 2.39 0.65 -7.18
N ASP A 144 2.20 1.33 -6.06
CA ASP A 144 1.88 0.76 -4.76
C ASP A 144 0.86 1.62 -4.00
N THR A 145 0.29 1.04 -2.98
CA THR A 145 -0.55 1.73 -1.99
C THR A 145 0.05 1.46 -0.62
N GLU A 146 0.28 2.51 0.14
CA GLU A 146 0.83 2.42 1.48
C GLU A 146 -0.30 2.43 2.51
N ILE A 147 -0.22 1.52 3.48
CA ILE A 147 -1.11 1.46 4.63
C ILE A 147 -0.32 1.59 5.93
N GLN A 148 -0.89 2.25 6.91
CA GLN A 148 -0.34 2.34 8.25
C GLN A 148 -1.03 1.32 9.16
N SER A 149 -0.25 0.40 9.73
CA SER A 149 -0.75 -0.65 10.62
C SER A 149 -1.08 -0.11 12.02
N VAL A 150 -1.78 -0.91 12.83
CA VAL A 150 -2.05 -0.58 14.24
C VAL A 150 -0.80 -0.46 15.11
N LYS A 151 0.36 -0.94 14.63
CA LYS A 151 1.67 -0.77 15.28
C LYS A 151 2.43 0.45 14.76
N ARG A 152 1.77 1.32 13.99
CA ARG A 152 2.37 2.49 13.35
C ARG A 152 3.43 2.16 12.28
N GLU A 153 3.45 0.92 11.77
CA GLU A 153 4.33 0.49 10.70
C GLU A 153 3.72 0.85 9.34
N PHE A 154 4.56 1.23 8.39
CA PHE A 154 4.13 1.45 7.01
C PHE A 154 4.31 0.16 6.21
N ILE A 155 3.26 -0.26 5.54
CA ILE A 155 3.24 -1.45 4.67
C ILE A 155 2.93 -0.98 3.26
N SER A 156 3.91 -1.09 2.36
CA SER A 156 3.73 -0.81 0.94
C SER A 156 3.22 -2.07 0.23
N LEU A 157 2.01 -1.99 -0.31
CA LEU A 157 1.34 -3.07 -1.03
C LEU A 157 1.38 -2.76 -2.53
N PRO A 158 2.01 -3.60 -3.37
CA PRO A 158 1.97 -3.43 -4.81
C PRO A 158 0.52 -3.35 -5.31
N ASN A 159 0.21 -2.40 -6.20
CA ASN A 159 -1.17 -2.23 -6.68
C ASN A 159 -1.73 -3.48 -7.36
N SER A 160 -0.87 -4.27 -8.01
CA SER A 160 -1.26 -5.55 -8.58
C SER A 160 -1.72 -6.57 -7.53
N TYR A 161 -1.13 -6.54 -6.33
CA TYR A 161 -1.55 -7.38 -5.21
C TYR A 161 -2.96 -6.99 -4.74
N LEU A 162 -3.25 -5.71 -4.65
CA LEU A 162 -4.57 -5.21 -4.27
C LEU A 162 -5.66 -5.60 -5.29
N VAL A 163 -5.36 -5.57 -6.58
CA VAL A 163 -6.33 -5.92 -7.63
C VAL A 163 -6.58 -7.44 -7.70
N THR A 164 -5.60 -8.25 -7.35
CA THR A 164 -5.71 -9.72 -7.46
C THR A 164 -6.23 -10.40 -6.18
N ASN A 165 -6.31 -9.68 -5.07
CA ASN A 165 -6.80 -10.22 -3.80
C ASN A 165 -8.09 -9.52 -3.35
N PRO A 166 -8.95 -10.19 -2.58
CA PRO A 166 -10.13 -9.57 -1.99
C PRO A 166 -9.72 -8.42 -1.06
N ILE A 167 -10.38 -7.27 -1.22
CA ILE A 167 -10.19 -6.11 -0.38
C ILE A 167 -11.44 -5.94 0.48
N THR A 168 -11.28 -5.96 1.81
CA THR A 168 -12.32 -5.51 2.73
C THR A 168 -12.03 -4.06 3.10
N ALA A 169 -12.90 -3.14 2.69
CA ALA A 169 -12.75 -1.72 3.00
C ALA A 169 -13.81 -1.30 4.02
N ILE A 170 -13.38 -0.60 5.06
CA ILE A 170 -14.24 0.02 6.05
C ILE A 170 -14.35 1.50 5.71
N ASN A 171 -15.51 1.88 5.16
CA ASN A 171 -15.77 3.21 4.63
C ASN A 171 -16.32 4.15 5.72
N LYS A 172 -16.33 5.45 5.43
CA LYS A 172 -16.87 6.52 6.30
C LYS A 172 -18.37 6.39 6.61
N SER A 173 -19.09 5.49 5.96
CA SER A 173 -20.52 5.25 6.21
C SER A 173 -20.81 4.50 7.51
N GLY A 174 -19.80 4.10 8.23
CA GLY A 174 -19.91 3.31 9.46
C GLY A 174 -19.55 1.84 9.25
N THR A 175 -19.36 1.16 10.35
CA THR A 175 -19.06 -0.29 10.38
C THR A 175 -19.69 -0.95 11.59
N ILE A 176 -19.93 -2.24 11.51
CA ILE A 176 -20.39 -3.02 12.66
C ILE A 176 -19.19 -3.42 13.51
N VAL A 177 -19.21 -2.98 14.76
CA VAL A 177 -18.29 -3.45 15.79
C VAL A 177 -18.95 -4.55 16.56
N SER A 178 -18.27 -5.65 16.79
CA SER A 178 -18.82 -6.81 17.50
C SER A 178 -17.79 -7.46 18.41
N MET A 179 -18.27 -8.06 19.51
CA MET A 179 -17.48 -8.96 20.35
C MET A 179 -18.25 -10.24 20.64
N GLN A 180 -17.53 -11.29 20.95
CA GLN A 180 -18.10 -12.56 21.38
C GLN A 180 -17.69 -12.84 22.81
N LEU A 181 -18.58 -13.44 23.55
CA LEU A 181 -18.33 -13.92 24.91
C LEU A 181 -19.09 -15.21 25.15
N SER A 182 -18.55 -16.03 26.06
CA SER A 182 -19.18 -17.28 26.50
C SER A 182 -19.66 -17.12 27.95
N LEU A 183 -20.91 -17.50 28.20
CA LEU A 183 -21.52 -17.46 29.53
C LEU A 183 -22.09 -18.84 29.88
N GLY A 184 -22.18 -19.16 31.17
CA GLY A 184 -22.76 -20.42 31.66
C GLY A 184 -24.25 -20.55 31.38
N TYR A 185 -24.78 -21.73 31.54
CA TYR A 185 -26.22 -22.03 31.39
C TYR A 185 -27.07 -21.62 32.60
N ASP A 186 -26.44 -21.18 33.68
CA ASP A 186 -27.04 -20.76 34.94
C ASP A 186 -27.82 -19.44 34.84
N VAL A 187 -27.52 -18.61 33.83
CA VAL A 187 -28.19 -17.33 33.59
C VAL A 187 -29.06 -17.38 32.34
N ASN A 188 -30.32 -16.96 32.49
CA ASN A 188 -31.26 -16.95 31.36
C ASN A 188 -30.86 -15.89 30.30
N HIS A 189 -30.92 -16.28 29.01
CA HIS A 189 -30.64 -15.40 27.89
C HIS A 189 -31.48 -14.12 27.90
N ALA A 190 -32.76 -14.19 28.35
CA ALA A 190 -33.64 -13.03 28.46
C ALA A 190 -33.12 -11.96 29.45
N THR A 191 -32.23 -12.33 30.38
CA THR A 191 -31.51 -11.40 31.27
C THR A 191 -30.23 -10.88 30.61
N ILE A 192 -29.52 -11.72 29.87
CA ILE A 192 -28.23 -11.40 29.27
C ILE A 192 -28.37 -10.44 28.07
N GLU A 193 -29.31 -10.71 27.17
CA GLU A 193 -29.45 -9.90 25.94
C GLU A 193 -29.67 -8.41 26.20
N PRO A 194 -30.58 -7.99 27.12
CA PRO A 194 -30.74 -6.57 27.46
C PRO A 194 -29.47 -5.93 28.08
N LEU A 195 -28.70 -6.71 28.87
CA LEU A 195 -27.47 -6.22 29.47
C LEU A 195 -26.38 -5.97 28.39
N LEU A 196 -26.27 -6.87 27.42
CA LEU A 196 -25.33 -6.71 26.30
C LEU A 196 -25.72 -5.53 25.41
N ILE A 197 -27.00 -5.36 25.12
CA ILE A 197 -27.51 -4.19 24.38
C ILE A 197 -27.17 -2.90 25.13
N LYS A 198 -27.47 -2.84 26.43
CA LYS A 198 -27.13 -1.68 27.27
C LYS A 198 -25.63 -1.39 27.32
N ALA A 199 -24.80 -2.44 27.30
CA ALA A 199 -23.35 -2.27 27.26
C ALA A 199 -22.89 -1.65 25.95
N ALA A 200 -23.46 -2.08 24.82
CA ALA A 200 -23.14 -1.53 23.50
C ALA A 200 -23.63 -0.07 23.33
N GLU A 201 -24.81 0.27 23.87
CA GLU A 201 -25.31 1.67 23.89
C GLU A 201 -24.37 2.60 24.69
N LYS A 202 -23.89 2.13 25.85
CA LYS A 202 -22.94 2.90 26.67
C LYS A 202 -21.63 3.21 25.97
N CYS A 203 -21.21 2.40 24.99
CA CYS A 203 -20.05 2.65 24.17
C CYS A 203 -20.32 3.62 23.00
N GLY A 204 -21.55 4.08 22.82
CA GLY A 204 -21.96 4.93 21.72
C GLY A 204 -22.20 4.19 20.41
N LEU A 205 -22.34 2.86 20.44
CA LEU A 205 -22.76 2.09 19.29
C LEU A 205 -24.26 2.29 19.04
N LYS A 206 -24.64 2.51 17.80
CA LYS A 206 -26.05 2.66 17.41
C LYS A 206 -26.65 1.33 17.01
N GLU A 207 -27.97 1.22 17.21
CA GLU A 207 -28.78 0.05 16.85
C GLU A 207 -28.12 -1.27 17.31
N PRO A 208 -27.78 -1.40 18.60
CA PRO A 208 -27.12 -2.60 19.08
C PRO A 208 -28.08 -3.80 19.02
N PHE A 209 -27.52 -4.95 18.69
CA PHE A 209 -28.24 -6.22 18.62
C PHE A 209 -27.35 -7.36 19.13
N THR A 210 -28.01 -8.43 19.56
CA THR A 210 -27.35 -9.63 20.08
C THR A 210 -27.71 -10.85 19.25
N HIS A 211 -26.79 -11.81 19.19
CA HIS A 211 -27.04 -13.13 18.62
C HIS A 211 -26.48 -14.19 19.57
N ILE A 212 -27.23 -15.27 19.72
CA ILE A 212 -26.73 -16.53 20.27
C ILE A 212 -26.10 -17.28 19.10
N LEU A 213 -24.81 -17.55 19.18
CA LEU A 213 -24.05 -18.18 18.09
C LEU A 213 -24.03 -19.68 18.22
N GLU A 214 -23.84 -20.16 19.44
CA GLU A 214 -23.64 -21.58 19.70
C GLU A 214 -24.10 -21.93 21.10
N LEU A 215 -24.70 -23.11 21.24
CA LEU A 215 -24.98 -23.79 22.50
C LEU A 215 -23.92 -24.87 22.66
N GLY A 216 -22.80 -24.53 23.32
CA GLY A 216 -21.67 -25.42 23.52
C GLY A 216 -21.89 -26.37 24.71
N ASP A 217 -20.97 -27.30 24.91
CA ASP A 217 -21.09 -28.32 25.96
C ASP A 217 -21.16 -27.75 27.40
N PHE A 218 -20.50 -26.59 27.61
CA PHE A 218 -20.36 -25.97 28.93
C PHE A 218 -20.78 -24.52 29.00
N SER A 219 -21.08 -23.89 27.84
CA SER A 219 -21.38 -22.46 27.77
C SER A 219 -22.21 -22.12 26.56
N ILE A 220 -22.88 -20.98 26.61
CA ILE A 220 -23.60 -20.35 25.51
C ILE A 220 -22.70 -19.22 24.96
N THR A 221 -22.44 -19.23 23.65
CA THR A 221 -21.67 -18.17 23.00
C THR A 221 -22.61 -17.09 22.48
N TYR A 222 -22.47 -15.90 23.02
CA TYR A 222 -23.19 -14.70 22.60
C TYR A 222 -22.29 -13.82 21.71
N ARG A 223 -22.91 -13.11 20.79
CA ARG A 223 -22.29 -12.00 20.05
C ARG A 223 -23.14 -10.77 20.26
N VAL A 224 -22.50 -9.70 20.76
CA VAL A 224 -23.09 -8.35 20.76
C VAL A 224 -22.44 -7.53 19.67
N SER A 225 -23.27 -6.78 18.96
CA SER A 225 -22.87 -5.98 17.81
C SER A 225 -23.58 -4.64 17.84
N GLY A 226 -22.99 -3.63 17.20
CA GLY A 226 -23.64 -2.34 17.00
C GLY A 226 -22.93 -1.53 15.93
N LEU A 227 -23.61 -0.54 15.37
CA LEU A 227 -23.10 0.32 14.33
C LEU A 227 -22.21 1.41 14.94
N LEU A 228 -20.96 1.46 14.50
CA LEU A 228 -20.04 2.55 14.74
C LEU A 228 -20.11 3.53 13.56
N GLU A 229 -20.62 4.74 13.76
CA GLU A 229 -20.73 5.74 12.69
C GLU A 229 -19.37 6.36 12.35
N ASP A 230 -18.58 6.74 13.36
CA ASP A 230 -17.26 7.31 13.11
C ASP A 230 -16.19 6.23 13.13
N VAL A 231 -15.82 5.82 11.94
CA VAL A 231 -14.88 4.70 11.68
C VAL A 231 -13.46 5.02 12.16
N LYS A 232 -13.14 6.29 12.41
CA LYS A 232 -11.82 6.69 12.91
C LYS A 232 -11.47 5.97 14.21
N TRP A 233 -12.48 5.69 15.05
CA TRP A 233 -12.36 5.09 16.36
C TRP A 233 -12.55 3.56 16.35
N PHE A 234 -12.42 2.92 15.20
CA PHE A 234 -12.70 1.50 15.04
C PHE A 234 -11.93 0.61 16.01
N VAL A 235 -10.63 0.88 16.22
CA VAL A 235 -9.76 0.07 17.10
C VAL A 235 -10.14 0.27 18.57
N SER A 236 -10.34 1.53 19.00
CA SER A 236 -10.75 1.86 20.36
C SER A 236 -12.17 1.40 20.66
N ALA A 237 -13.10 1.54 19.73
CA ALA A 237 -14.50 1.13 19.91
C ALA A 237 -14.63 -0.37 20.22
N GLN A 238 -13.79 -1.21 19.61
CA GLN A 238 -13.77 -2.64 19.92
C GLN A 238 -13.32 -2.91 21.36
N SER A 239 -12.28 -2.22 21.83
CA SER A 239 -11.79 -2.31 23.20
C SER A 239 -12.81 -1.77 24.22
N ASP A 240 -13.45 -0.65 23.88
CA ASP A 240 -14.46 -0.03 24.75
C ASP A 240 -15.71 -0.89 24.88
N LEU A 241 -16.14 -1.55 23.79
CA LEU A 241 -17.22 -2.51 23.82
C LEU A 241 -16.89 -3.66 24.78
N CYS A 242 -15.70 -4.25 24.67
CA CYS A 242 -15.27 -5.33 25.58
C CYS A 242 -15.31 -4.86 27.05
N ARG A 243 -14.79 -3.67 27.33
CA ARG A 243 -14.77 -3.10 28.67
C ARG A 243 -16.18 -2.84 29.22
N SER A 244 -17.05 -2.24 28.41
CA SER A 244 -18.42 -1.96 28.80
C SER A 244 -19.23 -3.21 29.07
N VAL A 245 -19.02 -4.28 28.29
CA VAL A 245 -19.65 -5.58 28.52
C VAL A 245 -19.20 -6.18 29.84
N LEU A 246 -17.88 -6.21 30.12
CA LEU A 246 -17.33 -6.67 31.40
C LEU A 246 -17.97 -5.93 32.58
N ASP A 247 -17.94 -4.60 32.54
CA ASP A 247 -18.46 -3.76 33.61
C ASP A 247 -19.99 -3.98 33.82
N THR A 248 -20.73 -4.06 32.70
CA THR A 248 -22.20 -4.20 32.79
C THR A 248 -22.63 -5.55 33.32
N LEU A 249 -21.96 -6.63 32.92
CA LEU A 249 -22.25 -7.99 33.40
C LEU A 249 -21.84 -8.15 34.87
N HIS A 250 -20.66 -7.66 35.26
CA HIS A 250 -20.19 -7.72 36.64
C HIS A 250 -21.09 -6.91 37.61
N ILE A 251 -21.54 -5.72 37.18
CA ILE A 251 -22.49 -4.90 37.98
C ILE A 251 -23.83 -5.64 38.15
N ALA A 252 -24.26 -6.41 37.15
CA ALA A 252 -25.47 -7.19 37.18
C ALA A 252 -25.31 -8.50 37.96
N GLY A 253 -24.12 -8.84 38.46
CA GLY A 253 -23.82 -10.07 39.18
C GLY A 253 -23.70 -11.30 38.29
N VAL A 254 -23.53 -11.10 36.97
CA VAL A 254 -23.33 -12.20 36.02
C VAL A 254 -21.86 -12.58 35.98
N GLU A 255 -21.57 -13.82 36.27
CA GLU A 255 -20.22 -14.39 36.21
C GLU A 255 -19.84 -14.74 34.78
N ILE A 256 -18.63 -14.34 34.36
CA ILE A 256 -18.06 -14.69 33.04
C ILE A 256 -17.11 -15.86 33.28
N VAL A 257 -17.58 -17.06 32.97
CA VAL A 257 -16.83 -18.31 33.21
C VAL A 257 -16.14 -18.76 31.89
N SER A 258 -14.86 -19.08 32.01
CA SER A 258 -14.15 -19.77 30.92
C SER A 258 -14.41 -21.29 31.00
N PRO A 259 -14.86 -21.96 29.94
CA PRO A 259 -15.16 -23.41 29.97
C PRO A 259 -13.93 -24.27 30.27
N THR A 260 -12.73 -23.76 30.15
CA THR A 260 -11.47 -24.46 30.44
C THR A 260 -10.88 -24.14 31.83
N PHE A 261 -11.57 -23.34 32.65
CA PHE A 261 -11.09 -22.96 33.96
C PHE A 261 -11.43 -24.04 34.98
N MET A 262 -10.62 -25.09 35.08
CA MET A 262 -10.68 -26.04 36.20
C MET A 262 -9.93 -25.44 37.40
N ASN A 263 -10.58 -24.57 38.16
CA ASN A 263 -10.12 -24.21 39.48
C ASN A 263 -10.76 -25.20 40.46
N GLN A 264 -10.01 -26.21 40.96
CA GLN A 264 -10.46 -27.13 42.00
C GLN A 264 -10.55 -26.47 43.39
N ARG A 265 -10.97 -25.21 43.47
CA ARG A 265 -11.46 -24.64 44.72
C ARG A 265 -12.83 -25.26 45.01
N ARG A 266 -13.02 -25.82 46.16
CA ARG A 266 -14.35 -26.06 46.70
C ARG A 266 -14.99 -24.71 46.96
N ILE A 267 -15.68 -24.19 45.96
CA ILE A 267 -16.51 -22.98 46.08
C ILE A 267 -17.81 -23.45 46.71
N SER A 268 -18.22 -22.86 47.84
CA SER A 268 -19.55 -23.00 48.39
C SER A 268 -20.57 -22.45 47.38
N GLN A 269 -21.77 -23.01 47.33
CA GLN A 269 -22.80 -22.54 46.40
C GLN A 269 -23.13 -21.02 46.54
N ASP A 270 -22.75 -20.42 47.65
CA ASP A 270 -22.98 -19.00 47.97
C ASP A 270 -21.79 -18.10 47.65
N ASP A 271 -20.64 -18.65 47.23
CA ASP A 271 -19.43 -17.88 46.93
C ASP A 271 -19.45 -17.43 45.44
N GLN A 272 -19.83 -16.20 45.22
CA GLN A 272 -19.67 -15.58 43.88
C GLN A 272 -18.21 -15.18 43.66
N VAL A 273 -17.58 -15.73 42.61
CA VAL A 273 -16.21 -15.35 42.18
C VAL A 273 -16.29 -14.10 41.29
N ILE A 274 -16.98 -13.09 41.76
CA ILE A 274 -17.00 -11.75 41.12
C ILE A 274 -16.01 -10.89 41.86
N PRO A 275 -14.99 -10.33 41.19
CA PRO A 275 -14.13 -9.37 41.86
C PRO A 275 -14.97 -8.20 42.37
N PRO A 276 -14.71 -7.69 43.59
CA PRO A 276 -15.44 -6.55 44.11
C PRO A 276 -15.41 -5.45 43.07
N VAL A 277 -16.57 -4.88 42.73
CA VAL A 277 -16.71 -3.76 41.82
C VAL A 277 -15.87 -2.61 42.41
N GLN A 278 -14.62 -2.55 42.05
CA GLN A 278 -13.86 -1.31 42.17
C GLN A 278 -14.56 -0.35 41.20
N GLN A 279 -15.39 0.53 41.79
CA GLN A 279 -15.77 1.72 41.03
C GLN A 279 -14.47 2.33 40.58
N TRP A 280 -14.13 2.08 39.33
CA TRP A 280 -13.16 2.91 38.61
C TRP A 280 -13.68 4.31 38.83
N HIS A 281 -13.05 5.00 39.79
CA HIS A 281 -13.37 6.39 39.99
C HIS A 281 -13.25 7.01 38.61
N LYS A 282 -14.37 7.46 38.11
CA LYS A 282 -14.55 8.39 37.01
C LYS A 282 -13.91 9.73 37.39
N SER A 283 -12.69 9.68 37.94
CA SER A 283 -11.82 10.83 38.18
C SER A 283 -10.92 11.01 36.96
N ARG A 284 -11.54 10.95 35.83
CA ARG A 284 -11.31 11.71 34.62
C ARG A 284 -12.60 11.53 33.87
N SER A 285 -13.37 12.63 33.81
CA SER A 285 -14.23 12.80 32.66
C SER A 285 -13.40 12.30 31.47
N ARG A 286 -13.73 11.09 31.00
CA ARG A 286 -13.21 10.60 29.75
C ARG A 286 -13.82 11.52 28.73
N ASP A 287 -13.24 12.73 28.64
CA ASP A 287 -13.41 13.54 27.47
C ASP A 287 -13.14 12.60 26.29
N GLN A 288 -13.95 12.70 25.29
CA GLN A 288 -13.72 12.14 23.99
C GLN A 288 -12.24 12.27 23.53
N ASN A 289 -11.49 13.18 24.14
CA ASN A 289 -10.07 13.44 24.03
C ASN A 289 -9.09 12.30 24.40
N ASP A 290 -9.43 11.32 25.23
CA ASP A 290 -8.46 10.26 25.58
C ASP A 290 -8.52 9.08 24.60
N ASN A 291 -9.67 8.79 24.00
CA ASN A 291 -9.78 7.87 22.87
C ASN A 291 -9.14 8.51 21.61
N ASP A 292 -9.25 9.83 21.46
CA ASP A 292 -8.58 10.63 20.43
C ASP A 292 -7.06 10.41 20.37
N LYS A 293 -6.43 10.08 21.50
CA LYS A 293 -4.96 9.95 21.55
C LYS A 293 -4.44 8.66 20.93
N ALA A 294 -5.13 7.53 21.10
CA ALA A 294 -4.64 6.24 20.65
C ALA A 294 -4.60 6.17 19.11
N GLU A 295 -5.69 6.51 18.44
CA GLU A 295 -5.77 6.52 16.98
C GLU A 295 -4.91 7.59 16.34
N ARG A 296 -4.83 8.80 16.94
CA ARG A 296 -3.93 9.86 16.46
C ARG A 296 -2.47 9.47 16.56
N ILE A 297 -2.06 8.75 17.61
CA ILE A 297 -0.68 8.26 17.75
C ILE A 297 -0.40 7.13 16.76
N VAL A 298 -1.37 6.23 16.57
CA VAL A 298 -1.22 5.04 15.72
C VAL A 298 -1.31 5.39 14.23
N PHE A 299 -2.22 6.30 13.86
CA PHE A 299 -2.58 6.58 12.46
C PHE A 299 -2.32 8.04 12.06
N ASP A 300 -1.33 8.71 12.67
CA ASP A 300 -1.02 10.12 12.46
C ASP A 300 -0.87 10.50 10.98
N LYS A 301 -0.09 9.72 10.23
CA LYS A 301 0.15 9.96 8.81
C LYS A 301 -1.08 9.68 7.94
N ALA A 302 -1.80 8.60 8.22
CA ALA A 302 -3.01 8.26 7.48
C ALA A 302 -4.14 9.28 7.76
N GLU A 303 -4.20 9.84 8.97
CA GLU A 303 -5.16 10.89 9.32
C GLU A 303 -4.82 12.21 8.63
N GLU A 304 -3.54 12.62 8.62
CA GLU A 304 -3.07 13.81 7.91
C GLU A 304 -3.35 13.71 6.41
N ALA A 305 -3.03 12.56 5.80
CA ALA A 305 -3.31 12.31 4.39
C ALA A 305 -4.81 12.34 4.07
N ALA A 306 -5.66 11.75 4.94
CA ALA A 306 -7.11 11.79 4.78
C ALA A 306 -7.66 13.22 4.90
N ARG A 307 -7.09 14.05 5.79
CA ARG A 307 -7.48 15.46 5.95
C ARG A 307 -7.15 16.26 4.70
N ILE A 308 -5.93 16.11 4.18
CA ILE A 308 -5.48 16.79 2.96
C ILE A 308 -6.34 16.36 1.76
N GLU A 309 -6.63 15.06 1.59
CA GLU A 309 -7.49 14.58 0.49
C GLU A 309 -8.93 15.10 0.62
N GLY A 310 -9.45 15.18 1.85
CA GLY A 310 -10.76 15.78 2.13
C GLY A 310 -10.81 17.29 1.79
N GLU A 311 -9.79 18.06 2.13
CA GLU A 311 -9.68 19.48 1.78
C GLU A 311 -9.61 19.66 0.25
N ILE A 312 -8.84 18.83 -0.44
CA ILE A 312 -8.74 18.84 -1.91
C ILE A 312 -10.10 18.55 -2.57
N GLU A 313 -10.87 17.57 -2.06
CA GLU A 313 -12.20 17.23 -2.59
C GLU A 313 -13.19 18.40 -2.41
N VAL A 314 -13.16 19.06 -1.25
CA VAL A 314 -14.00 20.25 -0.99
C VAL A 314 -13.60 21.43 -1.87
N LEU A 315 -12.29 21.69 -2.05
CA LEU A 315 -11.83 22.78 -2.90
C LEU A 315 -12.18 22.53 -4.38
N LYS A 316 -12.09 21.29 -4.87
CA LYS A 316 -12.49 20.93 -6.24
C LYS A 316 -13.98 21.13 -6.47
N SER A 317 -14.84 20.69 -5.55
CA SER A 317 -16.29 20.94 -5.65
C SER A 317 -16.63 22.42 -5.61
N ARG A 318 -15.88 23.20 -4.81
CA ARG A 318 -16.06 24.67 -4.74
C ARG A 318 -15.62 25.37 -6.03
N ILE A 319 -14.53 24.93 -6.66
CA ILE A 319 -14.09 25.43 -7.95
C ILE A 319 -15.15 25.17 -9.00
N GLU A 320 -15.67 23.94 -9.07
CA GLU A 320 -16.69 23.55 -10.03
C GLU A 320 -17.97 24.41 -9.88
N SER A 321 -18.45 24.60 -8.64
CA SER A 321 -19.61 25.45 -8.38
C SER A 321 -19.34 26.93 -8.71
N GLN A 322 -18.14 27.45 -8.43
CA GLN A 322 -17.79 28.83 -8.77
C GLN A 322 -17.59 29.04 -10.29
N GLU A 323 -17.09 28.05 -11.01
CA GLU A 323 -16.97 28.08 -12.48
C GLU A 323 -18.36 28.06 -13.14
N GLU A 324 -19.33 27.37 -12.54
CA GLU A 324 -20.72 27.36 -13.01
C GLU A 324 -21.40 28.71 -12.80
N LEU A 325 -21.20 29.32 -11.62
CA LEU A 325 -21.70 30.68 -11.33
C LEU A 325 -21.03 31.74 -12.22
N LEU A 326 -19.77 31.54 -12.59
CA LEU A 326 -19.03 32.47 -13.46
C LEU A 326 -19.60 32.52 -14.89
N LYS A 327 -20.26 31.45 -15.35
CA LYS A 327 -20.92 31.39 -16.66
C LYS A 327 -22.20 32.27 -16.73
N THR A 328 -22.78 32.54 -15.55
CA THR A 328 -24.05 33.28 -15.45
C THR A 328 -23.90 34.69 -14.88
N ALA A 329 -22.73 35.03 -14.33
CA ALA A 329 -22.42 36.29 -13.66
C ALA A 329 -22.03 37.39 -14.68
N ASP A 330 -22.47 38.65 -14.45
CA ASP A 330 -22.18 39.80 -15.28
C ASP A 330 -21.51 40.94 -14.47
N GLY A 331 -20.62 41.74 -15.13
CA GLY A 331 -20.04 42.95 -14.59
C GLY A 331 -19.16 42.78 -13.35
N HIS A 332 -19.37 43.56 -12.31
CA HIS A 332 -18.56 43.65 -11.10
C HIS A 332 -18.55 42.36 -10.24
N GLU A 333 -19.58 41.57 -10.38
CA GLU A 333 -19.74 40.29 -9.68
C GLU A 333 -18.81 39.22 -10.27
N LYS A 334 -18.57 39.28 -11.57
CA LYS A 334 -17.64 38.42 -12.30
C LYS A 334 -16.19 38.62 -11.85
N ASP A 335 -15.76 39.87 -11.67
CA ASP A 335 -14.40 40.19 -11.21
C ASP A 335 -14.14 39.70 -9.76
N LYS A 336 -15.16 39.73 -8.92
CA LYS A 336 -15.07 39.23 -7.54
C LYS A 336 -14.98 37.70 -7.51
N LEU A 337 -15.75 37.01 -8.32
CA LEU A 337 -15.72 35.55 -8.47
C LEU A 337 -14.38 35.07 -9.05
N VAL A 338 -13.83 35.77 -10.03
CA VAL A 338 -12.50 35.42 -10.60
C VAL A 338 -11.40 35.49 -9.53
N LYS A 339 -11.37 36.52 -8.70
CA LYS A 339 -10.38 36.63 -7.60
C LYS A 339 -10.55 35.53 -6.57
N GLN A 340 -11.78 35.19 -6.22
CA GLN A 340 -12.03 34.08 -5.29
C GLN A 340 -11.62 32.73 -5.86
N LEU A 341 -11.89 32.49 -7.14
CA LEU A 341 -11.53 31.28 -7.84
C LEU A 341 -10.01 31.12 -7.96
N GLU A 342 -9.28 32.20 -8.19
CA GLU A 342 -7.82 32.21 -8.21
C GLU A 342 -7.21 31.88 -6.85
N THR A 343 -7.76 32.41 -5.76
CA THR A 343 -7.33 32.10 -4.40
C THR A 343 -7.56 30.63 -4.06
N VAL A 344 -8.72 30.06 -4.44
CA VAL A 344 -9.05 28.65 -4.22
C VAL A 344 -8.16 27.74 -5.06
N LYS A 345 -7.87 28.10 -6.32
CA LYS A 345 -6.96 27.35 -7.19
C LYS A 345 -5.52 27.36 -6.68
N ASN A 346 -5.06 28.49 -6.14
CA ASN A 346 -3.70 28.59 -5.56
C ASN A 346 -3.60 27.69 -4.30
N ARG A 347 -4.61 27.70 -3.44
CA ARG A 347 -4.65 26.83 -2.26
C ARG A 347 -4.69 25.35 -2.64
N LEU A 348 -5.44 24.98 -3.68
CA LEU A 348 -5.46 23.62 -4.20
C LEU A 348 -4.07 23.17 -4.70
N LYS A 349 -3.36 24.07 -5.38
CA LYS A 349 -2.02 23.79 -5.90
C LYS A 349 -0.98 23.59 -4.79
N GLU A 350 -1.07 24.36 -3.70
CA GLU A 350 -0.23 24.17 -2.51
C GLU A 350 -0.45 22.77 -1.90
N LEU A 351 -1.72 22.40 -1.66
CA LEU A 351 -2.06 21.09 -1.08
C LEU A 351 -1.70 19.90 -2.00
N GLU A 352 -1.71 20.10 -3.32
CA GLU A 352 -1.25 19.07 -4.27
C GLU A 352 0.28 18.94 -4.32
N GLN A 353 1.04 19.96 -3.89
CA GLN A 353 2.50 19.90 -3.76
C GLN A 353 2.96 19.26 -2.43
N ASP A 354 2.17 19.42 -1.36
CA ASP A 354 2.45 18.83 -0.03
C ASP A 354 2.06 17.34 0.04
N ARG A 355 1.50 16.77 -1.02
CA ARG A 355 1.07 15.38 -1.16
C ARG A 355 2.18 14.49 -1.71
#